data_f7973faa005c08dfead61d88139941d7
#
_entry.id   f7973faa005c08dfead61d88139941d7
#
_cell.length_a   1.000
_cell.length_b   1.000
_cell.length_c   1.000
_cell.angle_alpha   90.00
_cell.angle_beta   90.00
_cell.angle_gamma   90.00
#
_symmetry.space_group_name_H-M   'P 1'
#
loop_
_entity.id
_entity.type
_entity.pdbx_description
1 polymer ?
#
loop_
_entity_poly.entity_id
_entity_poly.type
_entity_poly.pdbx_seq_one_letter_code
_entity_poly.pdbx_strand_id
1 'polypeptide(L)'
;SSINLNSLADKAGLNDKQNEGMKQKMMEALKSGMNAAAFQQLEKIMKNPSQSGIDVKAPVFVFTSKTFISPTIVAKVSNIEDLRASLDLMAKEGICQPIAEEEGYSFTSLQKNNLLVFNENAAVLTEAYGTSQMDVAKQTISTLLKQTEENSIASNGSFRKMQDQKGDINFFASMDAVPKMYTQQISLGLSSQIDLSEVKAVGNLNFEKGKIALQIETYSDNAETDALLKKQAQAVKKLNTTFLQNFPESTLAFLNIGVNGAAFYDLLFNNEEFRRNVSLAKADEVKSLFASFDGDISIGLINVTLNSVPTFAAYADAKNGNALKALYDNKK
;
A
#
# COMPACT_ATOMS: atom_id res chain seq x y z
N SER A 1 -6.93 3.10 2.92
CA SER A 1 -5.67 3.20 3.71
C SER A 1 -5.69 4.39 4.65
N SER A 2 -5.00 4.31 5.76
CA SER A 2 -4.71 5.42 6.66
C SER A 2 -3.22 5.75 6.60
N ILE A 3 -2.89 7.02 6.53
CA ILE A 3 -1.52 7.53 6.38
C ILE A 3 -1.20 8.41 7.58
N ASN A 4 -0.14 8.08 8.31
CA ASN A 4 0.38 8.88 9.40
C ASN A 4 1.40 9.90 8.87
N LEU A 5 0.92 11.07 8.51
CA LEU A 5 1.75 12.13 7.93
C LEU A 5 2.87 12.58 8.87
N ASN A 6 2.60 12.61 10.18
CA ASN A 6 3.58 13.04 11.17
C ASN A 6 4.75 12.04 11.27
N SER A 7 4.43 10.74 11.33
CA SER A 7 5.46 9.69 11.32
C SER A 7 6.30 9.73 10.04
N LEU A 8 5.67 9.93 8.89
CA LEU A 8 6.38 10.04 7.62
C LEU A 8 7.29 11.27 7.55
N ALA A 9 6.81 12.42 8.04
CA ALA A 9 7.59 13.65 8.10
C ALA A 9 8.83 13.50 9.00
N ASP A 10 8.66 12.86 10.17
CA ASP A 10 9.77 12.60 11.09
C ASP A 10 10.80 11.63 10.48
N LYS A 11 10.34 10.54 9.86
CA LYS A 11 11.21 9.56 9.20
C LYS A 11 11.90 10.09 7.94
N ALA A 12 11.25 11.02 7.24
CA ALA A 12 11.88 11.76 6.13
C ALA A 12 12.90 12.81 6.60
N GLY A 13 13.05 12.99 7.92
CA GLY A 13 13.93 13.99 8.49
C GLY A 13 13.47 15.43 8.24
N LEU A 14 12.19 15.64 7.91
CA LEU A 14 11.68 17.00 7.67
C LEU A 14 11.75 17.88 8.91
N ASN A 15 11.83 17.29 10.10
CA ASN A 15 11.99 17.98 11.37
C ASN A 15 13.44 18.00 11.89
N ASP A 16 14.38 17.40 11.16
CA ASP A 16 15.79 17.33 11.55
C ASP A 16 16.49 18.66 11.29
N LYS A 17 17.30 19.10 12.26
CA LYS A 17 18.15 20.30 12.13
C LYS A 17 19.11 20.24 10.93
N GLN A 18 19.53 19.05 10.53
CA GLN A 18 20.41 18.85 9.37
C GLN A 18 19.75 19.27 8.03
N ASN A 19 18.42 19.21 7.97
CA ASN A 19 17.65 19.53 6.76
C ASN A 19 17.15 21.00 6.75
N GLU A 20 17.50 21.80 7.75
CA GLU A 20 17.08 23.19 7.85
C GLU A 20 17.53 24.03 6.64
N GLY A 21 18.76 23.79 6.15
CA GLY A 21 19.27 24.44 4.93
C GLY A 21 18.50 24.08 3.65
N MET A 22 17.99 22.86 3.56
CA MET A 22 17.13 22.44 2.45
C MET A 22 15.73 23.08 2.55
N LYS A 23 15.16 23.15 3.75
CA LYS A 23 13.90 23.88 3.99
C LYS A 23 14.02 25.34 3.63
N GLN A 24 15.11 26.01 4.01
CA GLN A 24 15.34 27.41 3.68
C GLN A 24 15.42 27.62 2.16
N LYS A 25 16.17 26.80 1.42
CA LYS A 25 16.24 26.88 -0.05
C LYS A 25 14.88 26.67 -0.70
N MET A 26 14.09 25.71 -0.21
CA MET A 26 12.74 25.48 -0.69
C MET A 26 11.83 26.69 -0.39
N MET A 27 11.93 27.27 0.79
CA MET A 27 11.18 28.47 1.15
C MET A 27 11.56 29.68 0.28
N GLU A 28 12.84 29.89 0.00
CA GLU A 28 13.30 30.96 -0.90
C GLU A 28 12.76 30.79 -2.32
N ALA A 29 12.74 29.52 -2.84
CA ALA A 29 12.18 29.23 -4.13
C ALA A 29 10.66 29.51 -4.18
N LEU A 30 9.91 29.14 -3.15
CA LEU A 30 8.47 29.39 -3.03
C LEU A 30 8.16 30.89 -2.91
N LYS A 31 8.98 31.62 -2.14
CA LYS A 31 8.85 33.08 -1.96
C LYS A 31 8.90 33.86 -3.28
N SER A 32 9.72 33.39 -4.21
CA SER A 32 9.86 34.05 -5.53
C SER A 32 8.62 33.87 -6.44
N GLY A 33 7.78 32.87 -6.15
CA GLY A 33 6.61 32.52 -6.98
C GLY A 33 5.26 32.89 -6.35
N MET A 34 5.24 33.45 -5.12
CA MET A 34 4.00 33.71 -4.37
C MET A 34 3.92 35.17 -3.91
N ASN A 35 2.68 35.68 -3.71
CA ASN A 35 2.53 36.98 -3.08
C ASN A 35 2.90 36.93 -1.58
N ALA A 36 3.16 38.10 -0.99
CA ALA A 36 3.66 38.19 0.39
C ALA A 36 2.70 37.60 1.44
N ALA A 37 1.39 37.73 1.25
CA ALA A 37 0.39 37.22 2.20
C ALA A 37 0.31 35.68 2.15
N ALA A 38 0.30 35.08 0.94
CA ALA A 38 0.32 33.65 0.77
C ALA A 38 1.61 33.03 1.30
N PHE A 39 2.74 33.68 1.07
CA PHE A 39 4.03 33.23 1.63
C PHE A 39 4.05 33.28 3.17
N GLN A 40 3.54 34.35 3.79
CA GLN A 40 3.43 34.41 5.25
C GLN A 40 2.55 33.31 5.83
N GLN A 41 1.43 32.99 5.18
CA GLN A 41 0.57 31.89 5.63
C GLN A 41 1.28 30.54 5.48
N LEU A 42 1.96 30.32 4.37
CA LEU A 42 2.78 29.11 4.17
C LEU A 42 3.86 28.98 5.24
N GLU A 43 4.56 30.07 5.59
CA GLU A 43 5.53 30.07 6.68
C GLU A 43 4.91 29.70 8.02
N LYS A 44 3.71 30.20 8.33
CA LYS A 44 2.98 29.84 9.55
C LYS A 44 2.65 28.35 9.57
N ILE A 45 2.09 27.82 8.46
CA ILE A 45 1.75 26.40 8.33
C ILE A 45 3.01 25.52 8.45
N MET A 46 4.12 25.90 7.83
CA MET A 46 5.36 25.14 7.95
C MET A 46 5.95 25.15 9.37
N LYS A 47 5.83 26.27 10.10
CA LYS A 47 6.24 26.36 11.52
C LYS A 47 5.29 25.60 12.43
N ASN A 48 4.02 25.63 12.13
CA ASN A 48 2.96 24.92 12.85
C ASN A 48 1.92 24.38 11.87
N PRO A 49 2.07 23.14 11.40
CA PRO A 49 1.16 22.55 10.41
C PRO A 49 -0.32 22.54 10.80
N SER A 50 -0.64 22.59 12.11
CA SER A 50 -2.02 22.69 12.58
C SER A 50 -2.70 23.99 12.16
N GLN A 51 -1.94 25.03 11.81
CA GLN A 51 -2.48 26.31 11.30
C GLN A 51 -2.98 26.23 9.83
N SER A 52 -2.86 25.05 9.19
CA SER A 52 -3.55 24.76 7.94
C SER A 52 -5.07 24.60 8.13
N GLY A 53 -5.52 24.42 9.38
CA GLY A 53 -6.88 24.02 9.73
C GLY A 53 -7.12 22.53 9.65
N ILE A 54 -6.13 21.72 9.23
CA ILE A 54 -6.17 20.26 9.19
C ILE A 54 -5.46 19.68 10.42
N ASP A 55 -6.04 18.66 11.03
CA ASP A 55 -5.40 17.92 12.13
C ASP A 55 -4.31 16.99 11.57
N VAL A 56 -3.09 17.50 11.45
CA VAL A 56 -1.94 16.75 10.92
C VAL A 56 -1.46 15.63 11.83
N LYS A 57 -1.95 15.56 13.08
CA LYS A 57 -1.68 14.45 14.00
C LYS A 57 -2.64 13.30 13.82
N ALA A 58 -3.83 13.58 13.30
CA ALA A 58 -4.78 12.54 12.92
C ALA A 58 -4.33 11.88 11.61
N PRO A 59 -4.65 10.59 11.41
CA PRO A 59 -4.36 9.94 10.15
C PRO A 59 -5.20 10.55 9.01
N VAL A 60 -4.59 10.67 7.85
CA VAL A 60 -5.29 10.98 6.60
C VAL A 60 -5.72 9.66 5.97
N PHE A 61 -6.99 9.57 5.58
CA PHE A 61 -7.53 8.39 4.93
C PHE A 61 -7.56 8.57 3.42
N VAL A 62 -7.14 7.53 2.69
CA VAL A 62 -7.25 7.48 1.23
C VAL A 62 -8.02 6.22 0.87
N PHE A 63 -9.07 6.36 0.06
CA PHE A 63 -9.88 5.23 -0.36
C PHE A 63 -10.38 5.40 -1.80
N THR A 64 -10.76 4.27 -2.39
CA THR A 64 -11.58 4.18 -3.60
C THR A 64 -12.81 3.35 -3.29
N SER A 65 -13.87 3.53 -4.03
CA SER A 65 -15.11 2.76 -3.89
C SER A 65 -15.78 2.62 -5.26
N LYS A 66 -16.86 1.86 -5.33
CA LYS A 66 -17.67 1.77 -6.55
C LYS A 66 -18.24 3.12 -6.97
N THR A 67 -18.42 4.04 -6.01
CA THR A 67 -18.91 5.41 -6.25
C THR A 67 -17.78 6.37 -6.55
N PHE A 68 -16.64 6.22 -5.85
CA PHE A 68 -15.42 7.00 -6.05
C PHE A 68 -14.36 6.12 -6.70
N ILE A 69 -14.30 6.12 -8.02
CA ILE A 69 -13.30 5.35 -8.78
C ILE A 69 -11.91 5.98 -8.61
N SER A 70 -11.85 7.33 -8.59
CA SER A 70 -10.62 8.07 -8.29
C SER A 70 -10.30 8.02 -6.80
N PRO A 71 -9.01 8.04 -6.43
CA PRO A 71 -8.62 8.13 -5.03
C PRO A 71 -9.24 9.34 -4.34
N THR A 72 -9.95 9.09 -3.24
CA THR A 72 -10.58 10.12 -2.42
C THR A 72 -9.84 10.21 -1.11
N ILE A 73 -9.48 11.42 -0.72
CA ILE A 73 -8.71 11.73 0.48
C ILE A 73 -9.63 12.34 1.52
N VAL A 74 -9.57 11.86 2.75
CA VAL A 74 -10.29 12.41 3.91
C VAL A 74 -9.30 12.79 4.99
N ALA A 75 -9.38 14.04 5.45
CA ALA A 75 -8.59 14.55 6.55
C ALA A 75 -9.52 15.15 7.61
N LYS A 76 -9.13 15.05 8.88
CA LYS A 76 -9.83 15.68 9.99
C LYS A 76 -9.56 17.18 10.00
N VAL A 77 -10.61 17.98 10.13
CA VAL A 77 -10.49 19.43 10.33
C VAL A 77 -10.24 19.68 11.83
N SER A 78 -9.24 20.47 12.14
CA SER A 78 -8.92 20.90 13.51
C SER A 78 -9.45 22.31 13.82
N ASN A 79 -9.48 23.17 12.80
CA ASN A 79 -9.98 24.54 12.89
C ASN A 79 -10.51 24.99 11.52
N ILE A 80 -11.81 25.20 11.44
CA ILE A 80 -12.48 25.58 10.18
C ILE A 80 -12.08 26.98 9.70
N GLU A 81 -11.85 27.93 10.62
CA GLU A 81 -11.45 29.29 10.26
C GLU A 81 -10.04 29.35 9.66
N ASP A 82 -9.10 28.58 10.23
CA ASP A 82 -7.74 28.47 9.67
C ASP A 82 -7.77 27.80 8.29
N LEU A 83 -8.64 26.79 8.09
CA LEU A 83 -8.82 26.13 6.79
C LEU A 83 -9.38 27.12 5.76
N ARG A 84 -10.43 27.87 6.11
CA ARG A 84 -11.02 28.90 5.25
C ARG A 84 -10.00 29.97 4.89
N ALA A 85 -9.27 30.50 5.86
CA ALA A 85 -8.24 31.51 5.64
C ALA A 85 -7.14 31.00 4.67
N SER A 86 -6.75 29.74 4.80
CA SER A 86 -5.78 29.11 3.90
C SER A 86 -6.32 28.98 2.48
N LEU A 87 -7.57 28.53 2.32
CA LEU A 87 -8.22 28.39 1.02
C LEU A 87 -8.49 29.75 0.35
N ASP A 88 -8.88 30.77 1.11
CA ASP A 88 -9.06 32.14 0.60
C ASP A 88 -7.77 32.72 0.02
N LEU A 89 -6.63 32.45 0.68
CA LEU A 89 -5.34 32.83 0.14
C LEU A 89 -4.99 32.05 -1.12
N MET A 90 -5.25 30.74 -1.15
CA MET A 90 -5.08 29.93 -2.35
C MET A 90 -5.95 30.40 -3.52
N ALA A 91 -7.17 30.87 -3.24
CA ALA A 91 -8.06 31.43 -4.25
C ALA A 91 -7.53 32.76 -4.83
N LYS A 92 -6.96 33.63 -3.97
CA LYS A 92 -6.31 34.89 -4.41
C LYS A 92 -5.08 34.64 -5.29
N GLU A 93 -4.40 33.49 -5.09
CA GLU A 93 -3.27 33.03 -5.93
C GLU A 93 -3.72 32.26 -7.18
N GLY A 94 -5.01 32.07 -7.39
CA GLY A 94 -5.55 31.31 -8.52
C GLY A 94 -5.33 29.81 -8.45
N ILE A 95 -4.96 29.26 -7.27
CA ILE A 95 -4.73 27.83 -7.04
C ILE A 95 -6.06 27.09 -6.91
N CYS A 96 -7.07 27.73 -6.31
CA CYS A 96 -8.43 27.21 -6.23
C CYS A 96 -9.47 28.29 -6.57
N GLN A 97 -10.72 27.88 -6.72
CA GLN A 97 -11.84 28.82 -6.84
C GLN A 97 -12.19 29.41 -5.46
N PRO A 98 -12.87 30.56 -5.40
CA PRO A 98 -13.44 31.03 -4.13
C PRO A 98 -14.33 29.98 -3.48
N ILE A 99 -14.34 29.96 -2.14
CA ILE A 99 -15.18 29.05 -1.37
C ILE A 99 -16.64 29.34 -1.67
N ALA A 100 -17.40 28.32 -2.01
CA ALA A 100 -18.85 28.34 -2.11
C ALA A 100 -19.48 27.55 -0.96
N GLU A 101 -20.67 27.93 -0.55
CA GLU A 101 -21.36 27.33 0.58
C GLU A 101 -22.66 26.67 0.15
N GLU A 102 -22.95 25.52 0.72
CA GLU A 102 -24.23 24.81 0.66
C GLU A 102 -24.66 24.40 2.07
N GLU A 103 -25.89 23.93 2.21
CA GLU A 103 -26.42 23.57 3.52
C GLU A 103 -25.61 22.42 4.17
N GLY A 104 -24.87 22.76 5.22
CA GLY A 104 -24.08 21.82 6.04
C GLY A 104 -22.67 21.53 5.54
N TYR A 105 -22.20 22.16 4.46
CA TYR A 105 -20.82 22.04 4.00
C TYR A 105 -20.39 23.22 3.11
N SER A 106 -19.09 23.37 2.94
CA SER A 106 -18.48 24.33 2.01
C SER A 106 -17.65 23.56 0.99
N PHE A 107 -17.42 24.14 -0.18
CA PHE A 107 -16.60 23.51 -1.20
C PHE A 107 -15.81 24.53 -2.02
N THR A 108 -14.73 24.02 -2.64
CA THR A 108 -13.96 24.74 -3.66
C THR A 108 -13.39 23.76 -4.67
N SER A 109 -13.10 24.22 -5.88
CA SER A 109 -12.38 23.43 -6.88
C SER A 109 -10.91 23.86 -6.88
N LEU A 110 -10.02 22.85 -6.71
CA LEU A 110 -8.58 23.01 -6.83
C LEU A 110 -8.16 22.57 -8.24
N GLN A 111 -7.59 23.48 -9.01
CA GLN A 111 -7.36 23.25 -10.43
C GLN A 111 -8.67 22.86 -11.16
N LYS A 112 -8.60 22.32 -12.38
CA LYS A 112 -9.83 22.12 -13.15
C LYS A 112 -10.70 20.94 -12.71
N ASN A 113 -10.13 19.96 -11.98
CA ASN A 113 -10.77 18.66 -11.80
C ASN A 113 -10.76 18.12 -10.35
N ASN A 114 -10.22 18.87 -9.40
CA ASN A 114 -10.20 18.43 -8.00
C ASN A 114 -11.24 19.22 -7.20
N LEU A 115 -12.14 18.50 -6.55
CA LEU A 115 -13.18 19.06 -5.69
C LEU A 115 -12.81 18.82 -4.22
N LEU A 116 -12.71 19.89 -3.46
CA LEU A 116 -12.58 19.86 -2.01
C LEU A 116 -13.94 20.24 -1.40
N VAL A 117 -14.51 19.35 -0.60
CA VAL A 117 -15.73 19.57 0.18
C VAL A 117 -15.37 19.41 1.66
N PHE A 118 -15.82 20.35 2.49
CA PHE A 118 -15.43 20.34 3.90
C PHE A 118 -16.50 20.92 4.81
N ASN A 119 -16.45 20.53 6.08
CA ASN A 119 -17.19 21.12 7.19
C ASN A 119 -16.25 21.25 8.41
N GLU A 120 -16.81 21.54 9.58
CA GLU A 120 -16.05 21.68 10.83
C GLU A 120 -15.34 20.39 11.28
N ASN A 121 -15.75 19.22 10.79
CA ASN A 121 -15.24 17.91 11.21
C ASN A 121 -14.25 17.29 10.23
N ALA A 122 -14.51 17.42 8.93
CA ALA A 122 -13.74 16.73 7.90
C ALA A 122 -13.62 17.55 6.61
N ALA A 123 -12.51 17.31 5.91
CA ALA A 123 -12.24 17.79 4.56
C ALA A 123 -12.05 16.57 3.64
N VAL A 124 -12.75 16.54 2.51
CA VAL A 124 -12.78 15.46 1.53
C VAL A 124 -12.35 16.01 0.18
N LEU A 125 -11.24 15.47 -0.35
CA LEU A 125 -10.69 15.82 -1.65
C LEU A 125 -10.87 14.65 -2.62
N THR A 126 -11.46 14.90 -3.79
CA THR A 126 -11.63 13.87 -4.84
C THR A 126 -11.50 14.50 -6.22
N GLU A 127 -11.24 13.67 -7.24
CA GLU A 127 -11.34 14.09 -8.63
C GLU A 127 -12.81 14.05 -9.09
N ALA A 128 -13.22 15.06 -9.84
CA ALA A 128 -14.53 15.13 -10.48
C ALA A 128 -14.41 15.87 -11.82
N TYR A 129 -14.66 15.17 -12.91
CA TYR A 129 -14.51 15.70 -14.27
C TYR A 129 -15.80 16.29 -14.81
N GLY A 130 -15.81 17.60 -14.99
CA GLY A 130 -16.97 18.35 -15.49
C GLY A 130 -18.08 18.54 -14.46
N THR A 131 -19.04 19.42 -14.80
CA THR A 131 -20.08 19.89 -13.88
C THR A 131 -20.95 18.77 -13.33
N SER A 132 -21.35 17.84 -14.18
CA SER A 132 -22.23 16.73 -13.78
C SER A 132 -21.57 15.79 -12.74
N GLN A 133 -20.28 15.49 -12.90
CA GLN A 133 -19.55 14.67 -11.91
C GLN A 133 -19.29 15.44 -10.61
N MET A 134 -19.04 16.75 -10.69
CA MET A 134 -18.90 17.60 -9.51
C MET A 134 -20.17 17.62 -8.66
N ASP A 135 -21.34 17.71 -9.29
CA ASP A 135 -22.61 17.72 -8.56
C ASP A 135 -22.88 16.36 -7.89
N VAL A 136 -22.62 15.27 -8.59
CA VAL A 136 -22.70 13.91 -8.00
C VAL A 136 -21.72 13.75 -6.86
N ALA A 137 -20.47 14.21 -7.02
CA ALA A 137 -19.45 14.14 -5.98
C ALA A 137 -19.84 14.96 -4.73
N LYS A 138 -20.34 16.18 -4.92
CA LYS A 138 -20.84 17.03 -3.81
C LYS A 138 -21.94 16.32 -3.03
N GLN A 139 -22.95 15.80 -3.70
CA GLN A 139 -24.05 15.07 -3.05
C GLN A 139 -23.57 13.83 -2.30
N THR A 140 -22.68 13.07 -2.92
CA THR A 140 -22.12 11.86 -2.28
C THR A 140 -21.30 12.24 -1.05
N ILE A 141 -20.43 13.25 -1.14
CA ILE A 141 -19.61 13.70 -0.01
C ILE A 141 -20.50 14.30 1.09
N SER A 142 -21.52 15.08 0.75
CA SER A 142 -22.49 15.59 1.73
C SER A 142 -23.14 14.43 2.53
N THR A 143 -23.46 13.34 1.86
CA THR A 143 -23.98 12.13 2.54
C THR A 143 -22.93 11.49 3.45
N LEU A 144 -21.66 11.41 2.99
CA LEU A 144 -20.56 10.90 3.81
C LEU A 144 -20.33 11.75 5.06
N LEU A 145 -20.36 13.08 4.93
CA LEU A 145 -20.15 13.99 6.06
C LEU A 145 -21.25 13.92 7.13
N LYS A 146 -22.42 13.40 6.77
CA LYS A 146 -23.57 13.19 7.68
C LYS A 146 -23.63 11.77 8.28
N GLN A 147 -22.69 10.88 7.94
CA GLN A 147 -22.68 9.51 8.45
C GLN A 147 -22.40 9.47 9.96
N THR A 148 -23.07 8.55 10.62
CA THR A 148 -22.77 8.16 12.00
C THR A 148 -21.81 6.98 12.03
N GLU A 149 -21.25 6.65 13.19
CA GLU A 149 -20.35 5.50 13.34
C GLU A 149 -21.00 4.20 12.85
N GLU A 150 -22.28 3.98 13.16
CA GLU A 150 -23.01 2.75 12.84
C GLU A 150 -23.19 2.51 11.34
N ASN A 151 -23.38 3.57 10.55
CA ASN A 151 -23.59 3.48 9.10
C ASN A 151 -22.38 3.87 8.26
N SER A 152 -21.23 4.02 8.92
CA SER A 152 -19.95 4.33 8.29
C SER A 152 -19.03 3.12 8.20
N ILE A 153 -17.91 3.29 7.55
CA ILE A 153 -16.85 2.27 7.49
C ILE A 153 -16.30 1.89 8.87
N ALA A 154 -16.49 2.72 9.89
CA ALA A 154 -16.07 2.44 11.26
C ALA A 154 -16.76 1.19 11.85
N SER A 155 -17.96 0.83 11.38
CA SER A 155 -18.62 -0.42 11.74
C SER A 155 -18.02 -1.66 11.07
N ASN A 156 -17.19 -1.49 10.02
CA ASN A 156 -16.62 -2.60 9.25
C ASN A 156 -15.44 -3.25 9.98
N GLY A 157 -15.47 -4.58 10.16
CA GLY A 157 -14.44 -5.33 10.86
C GLY A 157 -13.05 -5.23 10.22
N SER A 158 -12.96 -5.14 8.88
CA SER A 158 -11.71 -4.95 8.17
C SER A 158 -11.09 -3.58 8.45
N PHE A 159 -11.93 -2.55 8.54
CA PHE A 159 -11.48 -1.21 8.89
C PHE A 159 -10.94 -1.16 10.33
N ARG A 160 -11.60 -1.81 11.28
CA ARG A 160 -11.12 -1.92 12.66
C ARG A 160 -9.78 -2.65 12.73
N LYS A 161 -9.65 -3.79 12.05
CA LYS A 161 -8.36 -4.50 11.94
C LYS A 161 -7.25 -3.62 11.36
N MET A 162 -7.56 -2.79 10.37
CA MET A 162 -6.61 -1.83 9.81
C MET A 162 -6.22 -0.75 10.84
N GLN A 163 -7.17 -0.25 11.62
CA GLN A 163 -6.89 0.76 12.66
C GLN A 163 -5.99 0.23 13.78
N ASP A 164 -6.05 -1.07 14.07
CA ASP A 164 -5.20 -1.73 15.06
C ASP A 164 -3.73 -1.89 14.59
N GLN A 165 -3.47 -1.70 13.29
CA GLN A 165 -2.12 -1.75 12.74
C GLN A 165 -1.31 -0.52 13.17
N LYS A 166 0.01 -0.73 13.40
CA LYS A 166 0.93 0.32 13.84
C LYS A 166 1.96 0.65 12.75
N GLY A 167 1.47 0.94 11.55
CA GLY A 167 2.32 1.31 10.42
C GLY A 167 2.31 2.81 10.12
N ASP A 168 3.26 3.25 9.33
CA ASP A 168 3.26 4.59 8.74
C ASP A 168 2.10 4.76 7.77
N ILE A 169 1.83 3.69 7.02
CA ILE A 169 0.64 3.55 6.17
C ILE A 169 -0.01 2.22 6.53
N ASN A 170 -1.27 2.26 6.95
CA ASN A 170 -2.08 1.08 7.16
C ASN A 170 -3.13 0.98 6.06
N PHE A 171 -3.44 -0.22 5.63
CA PHE A 171 -4.41 -0.42 4.55
C PHE A 171 -5.26 -1.67 4.79
N PHE A 172 -6.46 -1.65 4.21
CA PHE A 172 -7.21 -2.85 3.93
C PHE A 172 -7.73 -2.79 2.50
N ALA A 173 -7.95 -3.94 1.91
CA ALA A 173 -8.54 -4.11 0.60
C ALA A 173 -9.50 -5.30 0.62
N SER A 174 -10.58 -5.18 -0.15
CA SER A 174 -11.46 -6.30 -0.48
C SER A 174 -11.25 -6.64 -1.94
N MET A 175 -11.00 -7.89 -2.24
CA MET A 175 -10.70 -8.32 -3.60
C MET A 175 -11.92 -8.27 -4.52
N ASP A 176 -13.14 -8.18 -3.97
CA ASP A 176 -14.37 -7.94 -4.76
C ASP A 176 -14.40 -6.56 -5.43
N ALA A 177 -13.64 -5.61 -4.90
CA ALA A 177 -13.49 -4.27 -5.47
C ALA A 177 -12.42 -4.21 -6.58
N VAL A 178 -11.59 -5.26 -6.73
CA VAL A 178 -10.52 -5.32 -7.73
C VAL A 178 -11.09 -5.82 -9.06
N PRO A 179 -10.90 -5.09 -10.18
CA PRO A 179 -11.35 -5.55 -11.47
C PRO A 179 -10.81 -6.94 -11.83
N LYS A 180 -11.67 -7.81 -12.39
CA LYS A 180 -11.33 -9.22 -12.68
C LYS A 180 -10.08 -9.39 -13.54
N MET A 181 -9.77 -8.42 -14.41
CA MET A 181 -8.56 -8.47 -15.23
C MET A 181 -7.26 -8.46 -14.41
N TYR A 182 -7.27 -7.87 -13.20
CA TYR A 182 -6.12 -7.88 -12.30
C TYR A 182 -6.13 -9.07 -11.35
N THR A 183 -7.32 -9.59 -10.98
CA THR A 183 -7.42 -10.75 -10.08
C THR A 183 -6.87 -12.03 -10.71
N GLN A 184 -6.94 -12.19 -12.02
CA GLN A 184 -6.33 -13.31 -12.73
C GLN A 184 -4.80 -13.36 -12.57
N GLN A 185 -4.13 -12.20 -12.50
CA GLN A 185 -2.69 -12.13 -12.29
C GLN A 185 -2.30 -12.37 -10.83
N ILE A 186 -3.15 -11.95 -9.90
CA ILE A 186 -2.94 -12.15 -8.45
C ILE A 186 -3.20 -13.61 -8.05
N SER A 187 -4.04 -14.33 -8.81
CA SER A 187 -4.33 -15.73 -8.54
C SER A 187 -3.19 -16.71 -8.83
N LEU A 188 -2.07 -16.23 -9.40
CA LEU A 188 -0.84 -17.02 -9.57
C LEU A 188 -0.35 -17.51 -8.19
N GLY A 189 -0.53 -18.80 -7.94
CA GLY A 189 -0.17 -19.45 -6.67
C GLY A 189 -1.31 -19.62 -5.66
N LEU A 190 -2.49 -19.07 -5.90
CA LEU A 190 -3.68 -19.38 -5.11
C LEU A 190 -4.38 -20.64 -5.64
N SER A 191 -4.96 -21.43 -4.75
CA SER A 191 -5.79 -22.58 -5.14
C SER A 191 -6.96 -22.10 -6.02
N SER A 192 -7.23 -22.81 -7.10
CA SER A 192 -8.42 -22.56 -7.96
C SER A 192 -9.76 -22.71 -7.22
N GLN A 193 -9.72 -23.25 -6.00
CA GLN A 193 -10.88 -23.39 -5.12
C GLN A 193 -11.21 -22.12 -4.31
N ILE A 194 -10.33 -21.11 -4.31
CA ILE A 194 -10.56 -19.86 -3.57
C ILE A 194 -11.35 -18.90 -4.46
N ASP A 195 -12.53 -18.51 -4.00
CA ASP A 195 -13.22 -17.35 -4.56
C ASP A 195 -12.52 -16.07 -4.08
N LEU A 196 -11.77 -15.46 -5.01
CA LEU A 196 -11.04 -14.23 -4.72
C LEU A 196 -11.93 -13.09 -4.26
N SER A 197 -13.20 -13.05 -4.66
CA SER A 197 -14.13 -12.00 -4.24
C SER A 197 -14.41 -12.02 -2.73
N GLU A 198 -14.20 -13.17 -2.07
CA GLU A 198 -14.32 -13.32 -0.62
C GLU A 198 -13.05 -12.98 0.15
N VAL A 199 -11.93 -12.79 -0.56
CA VAL A 199 -10.64 -12.53 0.07
C VAL A 199 -10.50 -11.07 0.45
N LYS A 200 -10.06 -10.83 1.67
CA LYS A 200 -9.72 -9.52 2.22
C LYS A 200 -8.26 -9.50 2.62
N ALA A 201 -7.64 -8.35 2.50
CA ALA A 201 -6.28 -8.10 2.92
C ALA A 201 -6.24 -6.92 3.90
N VAL A 202 -5.47 -7.04 4.96
CA VAL A 202 -5.12 -5.96 5.86
C VAL A 202 -3.62 -5.93 6.02
N GLY A 203 -3.03 -4.75 6.12
CA GLY A 203 -1.59 -4.68 6.28
C GLY A 203 -1.08 -3.29 6.59
N ASN A 204 0.23 -3.22 6.71
CA ASN A 204 0.92 -1.97 6.97
C ASN A 204 2.25 -1.89 6.21
N LEU A 205 2.62 -0.66 5.92
CA LEU A 205 3.91 -0.30 5.34
C LEU A 205 4.65 0.58 6.36
N ASN A 206 5.89 0.23 6.65
CA ASN A 206 6.77 0.95 7.54
C ASN A 206 8.04 1.37 6.82
N PHE A 207 8.42 2.62 6.99
CA PHE A 207 9.70 3.15 6.53
C PHE A 207 10.67 3.16 7.71
N GLU A 208 11.71 2.35 7.63
CA GLU A 208 12.72 2.21 8.65
C GLU A 208 14.09 2.60 8.08
N LYS A 209 15.08 2.84 8.94
CA LYS A 209 16.43 3.17 8.46
C LYS A 209 16.99 2.00 7.65
N GLY A 210 17.20 2.26 6.35
CA GLY A 210 17.80 1.29 5.42
C GLY A 210 16.87 0.20 4.90
N LYS A 211 15.56 0.21 5.28
CA LYS A 211 14.57 -0.74 4.74
C LYS A 211 13.16 -0.18 4.69
N ILE A 212 12.36 -0.75 3.81
CA ILE A 212 10.91 -0.60 3.78
C ILE A 212 10.32 -1.97 4.13
N ALA A 213 9.48 -2.02 5.16
CA ALA A 213 8.82 -3.24 5.60
C ALA A 213 7.34 -3.19 5.24
N LEU A 214 6.88 -4.18 4.48
CA LEU A 214 5.48 -4.39 4.14
C LEU A 214 5.00 -5.67 4.85
N GLN A 215 3.93 -5.56 5.61
CA GLN A 215 3.24 -6.70 6.24
C GLN A 215 1.84 -6.78 5.67
N ILE A 216 1.43 -7.97 5.25
CA ILE A 216 0.09 -8.23 4.71
C ILE A 216 -0.45 -9.50 5.36
N GLU A 217 -1.67 -9.44 5.84
CA GLU A 217 -2.48 -10.57 6.28
C GLU A 217 -3.67 -10.70 5.35
N THR A 218 -3.90 -11.88 4.83
CA THR A 218 -5.10 -12.22 4.05
C THR A 218 -6.04 -13.09 4.88
N TYR A 219 -7.33 -12.85 4.74
CA TYR A 219 -8.36 -13.59 5.45
C TYR A 219 -9.69 -13.52 4.69
N SER A 220 -10.66 -14.32 5.11
CA SER A 220 -12.03 -14.27 4.62
C SER A 220 -13.03 -14.33 5.77
N ASP A 221 -14.20 -13.73 5.60
CA ASP A 221 -15.33 -13.93 6.53
C ASP A 221 -16.05 -15.26 6.24
N ASN A 222 -15.82 -15.88 5.07
CA ASN A 222 -16.22 -17.22 4.75
C ASN A 222 -15.24 -18.23 5.41
N ALA A 223 -15.74 -19.10 6.27
CA ALA A 223 -14.92 -20.02 7.04
C ALA A 223 -14.15 -21.03 6.16
N GLU A 224 -14.73 -21.47 5.03
CA GLU A 224 -14.10 -22.40 4.10
C GLU A 224 -12.94 -21.72 3.37
N THR A 225 -13.19 -20.54 2.81
CA THR A 225 -12.16 -19.72 2.14
C THR A 225 -11.04 -19.34 3.12
N ASP A 226 -11.36 -18.97 4.35
CA ASP A 226 -10.37 -18.63 5.37
C ASP A 226 -9.50 -19.83 5.75
N ALA A 227 -10.09 -21.04 5.86
CA ALA A 227 -9.33 -22.27 6.10
C ALA A 227 -8.37 -22.59 4.93
N LEU A 228 -8.78 -22.36 3.69
CA LEU A 228 -7.91 -22.52 2.52
C LEU A 228 -6.75 -21.51 2.54
N LEU A 229 -7.01 -20.25 2.87
CA LEU A 229 -5.96 -19.22 3.00
C LEU A 229 -4.95 -19.58 4.11
N LYS A 230 -5.43 -20.04 5.27
CA LYS A 230 -4.57 -20.53 6.36
C LYS A 230 -3.73 -21.74 5.95
N LYS A 231 -4.31 -22.66 5.17
CA LYS A 231 -3.56 -23.80 4.62
C LYS A 231 -2.46 -23.33 3.67
N GLN A 232 -2.73 -22.33 2.84
CA GLN A 232 -1.72 -21.75 1.95
C GLN A 232 -0.58 -21.06 2.73
N ALA A 233 -0.90 -20.37 3.82
CA ALA A 233 0.10 -19.74 4.67
C ALA A 233 1.12 -20.76 5.25
N GLN A 234 0.77 -22.05 5.35
CA GLN A 234 1.69 -23.10 5.77
C GLN A 234 2.81 -23.39 4.76
N ALA A 235 2.65 -22.95 3.50
CA ALA A 235 3.69 -23.06 2.49
C ALA A 235 4.84 -22.05 2.70
N VAL A 236 4.62 -21.03 3.52
CA VAL A 236 5.59 -19.98 3.81
C VAL A 236 6.17 -20.17 5.22
N LYS A 237 7.47 -19.97 5.36
CA LYS A 237 8.19 -20.02 6.63
C LYS A 237 8.80 -18.67 6.98
N LYS A 238 9.08 -18.49 8.27
CA LYS A 238 9.85 -17.34 8.74
C LYS A 238 11.26 -17.41 8.15
N LEU A 239 11.75 -16.30 7.65
CA LEU A 239 13.12 -16.15 7.15
C LEU A 239 14.14 -16.25 8.29
N ASN A 240 15.21 -17.01 8.06
CA ASN A 240 16.37 -17.10 8.95
C ASN A 240 17.53 -16.21 8.49
N THR A 241 17.49 -15.75 7.22
CA THR A 241 18.50 -14.88 6.60
C THR A 241 19.93 -15.48 6.59
N THR A 242 20.05 -16.80 6.75
CA THR A 242 21.34 -17.51 6.88
C THR A 242 22.25 -17.29 5.69
N PHE A 243 21.68 -17.20 4.48
CA PHE A 243 22.49 -17.12 3.25
C PHE A 243 22.92 -15.71 2.87
N LEU A 244 22.47 -14.67 3.56
CA LEU A 244 22.83 -13.28 3.21
C LEU A 244 24.36 -13.05 3.23
N GLN A 245 25.04 -13.64 4.19
CA GLN A 245 26.51 -13.56 4.31
C GLN A 245 27.28 -14.26 3.18
N ASN A 246 26.61 -15.11 2.40
CA ASN A 246 27.24 -15.85 1.31
C ASN A 246 27.23 -15.09 -0.01
N PHE A 247 26.50 -13.97 -0.07
CA PHE A 247 26.48 -13.11 -1.25
C PHE A 247 27.64 -12.09 -1.21
N PRO A 248 28.32 -11.85 -2.33
CA PRO A 248 29.36 -10.82 -2.39
C PRO A 248 28.78 -9.42 -2.20
N GLU A 249 29.59 -8.46 -1.71
CA GLU A 249 29.20 -7.06 -1.55
C GLU A 249 28.71 -6.41 -2.85
N SER A 250 29.18 -6.91 -4.01
CA SER A 250 28.77 -6.46 -5.33
C SER A 250 27.35 -6.88 -5.72
N THR A 251 26.62 -7.62 -4.87
CA THR A 251 25.27 -8.08 -5.19
C THR A 251 24.32 -6.91 -5.40
N LEU A 252 23.75 -6.82 -6.60
CA LEU A 252 22.89 -5.72 -7.02
C LEU A 252 21.49 -5.82 -6.43
N ALA A 253 20.96 -7.04 -6.32
CA ALA A 253 19.67 -7.33 -5.73
C ALA A 253 19.63 -8.77 -5.24
N PHE A 254 18.84 -9.05 -4.22
CA PHE A 254 18.58 -10.42 -3.81
C PHE A 254 17.10 -10.58 -3.39
N LEU A 255 16.60 -11.80 -3.58
CA LEU A 255 15.32 -12.27 -3.10
C LEU A 255 15.56 -13.38 -2.10
N ASN A 256 14.93 -13.31 -0.95
CA ASN A 256 14.93 -14.36 0.06
C ASN A 256 13.50 -14.73 0.42
N ILE A 257 13.17 -16.02 0.33
CA ILE A 257 11.84 -16.55 0.67
C ILE A 257 12.01 -17.75 1.61
N GLY A 258 11.18 -17.82 2.64
CA GLY A 258 11.09 -18.97 3.52
C GLY A 258 9.99 -19.91 3.01
N VAL A 259 10.33 -21.18 2.76
CA VAL A 259 9.37 -22.15 2.21
C VAL A 259 9.28 -23.43 3.06
N ASN A 260 8.07 -23.96 3.13
CA ASN A 260 7.80 -25.37 3.39
C ASN A 260 7.55 -26.04 2.05
N GLY A 261 8.56 -26.69 1.50
CA GLY A 261 8.52 -27.18 0.13
C GLY A 261 7.42 -28.22 -0.12
N ALA A 262 7.10 -29.07 0.85
CA ALA A 262 6.00 -30.03 0.71
C ALA A 262 4.64 -29.30 0.58
N ALA A 263 4.36 -28.36 1.48
CA ALA A 263 3.13 -27.59 1.43
C ALA A 263 3.08 -26.68 0.18
N PHE A 264 4.22 -26.16 -0.26
CA PHE A 264 4.32 -25.34 -1.47
C PHE A 264 4.06 -26.18 -2.73
N TYR A 265 4.55 -27.42 -2.79
CA TYR A 265 4.21 -28.35 -3.87
C TYR A 265 2.71 -28.62 -3.92
N ASP A 266 2.09 -28.94 -2.78
CA ASP A 266 0.65 -29.21 -2.72
C ASP A 266 -0.16 -27.99 -3.16
N LEU A 267 0.31 -26.79 -2.84
CA LEU A 267 -0.29 -25.52 -3.32
C LEU A 267 -0.21 -25.40 -4.84
N LEU A 268 0.98 -25.59 -5.43
CA LEU A 268 1.18 -25.52 -6.88
C LEU A 268 0.41 -26.61 -7.61
N PHE A 269 0.40 -27.84 -7.07
CA PHE A 269 -0.29 -28.97 -7.70
C PHE A 269 -1.81 -28.84 -7.72
N ASN A 270 -2.37 -27.99 -6.85
CA ASN A 270 -3.78 -27.60 -6.91
C ASN A 270 -4.09 -26.60 -8.05
N ASN A 271 -3.06 -26.01 -8.67
CA ASN A 271 -3.23 -25.18 -9.85
C ASN A 271 -3.29 -26.04 -11.12
N GLU A 272 -4.35 -25.88 -11.91
CA GLU A 272 -4.56 -26.72 -13.12
C GLU A 272 -3.47 -26.52 -14.17
N GLU A 273 -2.99 -25.29 -14.36
CA GLU A 273 -1.96 -25.00 -15.34
C GLU A 273 -0.62 -25.65 -14.94
N PHE A 274 -0.26 -25.60 -13.67
CA PHE A 274 0.91 -26.30 -13.15
C PHE A 274 0.77 -27.83 -13.36
N ARG A 275 -0.39 -28.42 -13.03
CA ARG A 275 -0.64 -29.85 -13.24
C ARG A 275 -0.55 -30.29 -14.70
N ARG A 276 -0.98 -29.46 -15.64
CA ARG A 276 -0.89 -29.76 -17.08
C ARG A 276 0.57 -29.79 -17.55
N ASN A 277 1.43 -28.97 -16.96
CA ASN A 277 2.84 -28.85 -17.33
C ASN A 277 3.74 -29.87 -16.65
N VAL A 278 3.32 -30.42 -15.51
CA VAL A 278 4.03 -31.50 -14.82
C VAL A 278 3.50 -32.84 -15.31
N SER A 279 4.34 -33.60 -16.03
CA SER A 279 3.98 -34.96 -16.43
C SER A 279 3.64 -35.80 -15.19
N LEU A 280 2.47 -36.45 -15.20
CA LEU A 280 2.03 -37.31 -14.10
C LEU A 280 3.07 -38.39 -13.76
N ALA A 281 3.83 -38.89 -14.76
CA ALA A 281 4.90 -39.85 -14.56
C ALA A 281 6.08 -39.31 -13.73
N LYS A 282 6.24 -37.98 -13.60
CA LYS A 282 7.28 -37.31 -12.82
C LYS A 282 6.75 -36.60 -11.58
N ALA A 283 5.46 -36.68 -11.30
CA ALA A 283 4.84 -35.94 -10.22
C ALA A 283 5.47 -36.29 -8.85
N ASP A 284 5.78 -37.55 -8.61
CA ASP A 284 6.41 -38.00 -7.35
C ASP A 284 7.87 -37.54 -7.24
N GLU A 285 8.63 -37.51 -8.33
CA GLU A 285 9.99 -36.98 -8.35
C GLU A 285 9.97 -35.46 -8.06
N VAL A 286 9.09 -34.74 -8.71
CA VAL A 286 8.91 -33.28 -8.48
C VAL A 286 8.45 -33.02 -7.06
N LYS A 287 7.51 -33.81 -6.53
CA LYS A 287 7.07 -33.71 -5.14
C LYS A 287 8.22 -33.95 -4.16
N SER A 288 9.01 -34.99 -4.40
CA SER A 288 10.18 -35.30 -3.57
C SER A 288 11.24 -34.20 -3.60
N LEU A 289 11.44 -33.59 -4.78
CA LEU A 289 12.33 -32.44 -4.92
C LEU A 289 11.84 -31.25 -4.10
N PHE A 290 10.58 -30.86 -4.26
CA PHE A 290 10.03 -29.76 -3.48
C PHE A 290 10.06 -30.04 -1.98
N ALA A 291 9.69 -31.24 -1.56
CA ALA A 291 9.70 -31.66 -0.16
C ALA A 291 11.12 -31.67 0.47
N SER A 292 12.17 -31.67 -0.34
CA SER A 292 13.54 -31.55 0.14
C SER A 292 13.90 -30.15 0.62
N PHE A 293 13.21 -29.11 0.15
CA PHE A 293 13.41 -27.73 0.60
C PHE A 293 12.56 -27.44 1.84
N ASP A 294 13.18 -26.89 2.87
CA ASP A 294 12.49 -26.59 4.13
C ASP A 294 13.19 -25.48 4.91
N GLY A 295 13.03 -24.26 4.48
CA GLY A 295 13.68 -23.09 5.05
C GLY A 295 13.89 -22.00 4.01
N ASP A 296 15.01 -21.31 4.11
CA ASP A 296 15.31 -20.19 3.22
C ASP A 296 15.72 -20.66 1.81
N ILE A 297 15.16 -19.99 0.81
CA ILE A 297 15.67 -19.99 -0.57
C ILE A 297 16.08 -18.57 -0.89
N SER A 298 17.33 -18.36 -1.22
CA SER A 298 17.92 -17.05 -1.51
C SER A 298 18.47 -17.04 -2.93
N ILE A 299 18.10 -16.03 -3.72
CA ILE A 299 18.59 -15.81 -5.09
C ILE A 299 19.15 -14.40 -5.16
N GLY A 300 20.41 -14.26 -5.56
CA GLY A 300 21.07 -12.98 -5.72
C GLY A 300 21.48 -12.71 -7.16
N LEU A 301 21.25 -11.50 -7.63
CA LEU A 301 21.77 -10.98 -8.88
C LEU A 301 23.14 -10.34 -8.60
N ILE A 302 24.20 -10.98 -9.09
CA ILE A 302 25.59 -10.57 -8.80
C ILE A 302 26.09 -9.53 -9.80
N ASN A 303 25.77 -9.74 -11.08
CA ASN A 303 26.27 -8.86 -12.14
C ASN A 303 25.29 -8.80 -13.32
N VAL A 304 25.17 -7.59 -13.88
CA VAL A 304 24.45 -7.32 -15.14
C VAL A 304 25.35 -6.44 -16.00
N THR A 305 25.71 -6.92 -17.18
CA THR A 305 26.37 -6.11 -18.19
C THR A 305 25.56 -6.13 -19.48
N LEU A 306 25.63 -5.05 -20.26
CA LEU A 306 24.83 -4.87 -21.49
C LEU A 306 25.04 -5.99 -22.53
N ASN A 307 26.17 -6.72 -22.49
CA ASN A 307 26.55 -7.69 -23.49
C ASN A 307 26.76 -9.12 -22.94
N SER A 308 26.36 -9.41 -21.73
CA SER A 308 26.48 -10.74 -21.12
C SER A 308 25.20 -11.20 -20.43
N VAL A 309 25.06 -12.51 -20.28
CA VAL A 309 23.99 -13.09 -19.47
C VAL A 309 24.17 -12.65 -18.01
N PRO A 310 23.11 -12.18 -17.33
CA PRO A 310 23.18 -11.85 -15.91
C PRO A 310 23.71 -13.02 -15.07
N THR A 311 24.57 -12.72 -14.11
CA THR A 311 25.12 -13.72 -13.20
C THR A 311 24.27 -13.78 -11.92
N PHE A 312 23.82 -14.98 -11.59
CA PHE A 312 23.03 -15.25 -10.39
C PHE A 312 23.78 -16.25 -9.48
N ALA A 313 23.58 -16.08 -8.18
CA ALA A 313 23.86 -17.12 -7.17
C ALA A 313 22.56 -17.50 -6.47
N ALA A 314 22.40 -18.78 -6.17
CA ALA A 314 21.22 -19.28 -5.45
C ALA A 314 21.66 -20.23 -4.34
N TYR A 315 21.02 -20.12 -3.18
CA TYR A 315 21.22 -20.97 -2.02
C TYR A 315 19.86 -21.42 -1.50
N ALA A 316 19.79 -22.62 -0.97
CA ALA A 316 18.54 -23.14 -0.40
C ALA A 316 18.81 -24.06 0.79
N ASP A 317 17.96 -23.96 1.82
CA ASP A 317 17.91 -24.95 2.90
C ASP A 317 17.29 -26.26 2.39
N ALA A 318 18.06 -27.33 2.40
CA ALA A 318 17.60 -28.64 2.01
C ALA A 318 17.67 -29.60 3.21
N LYS A 319 16.55 -30.30 3.50
CA LYS A 319 16.50 -31.35 4.54
C LYS A 319 17.45 -32.51 4.23
N ASN A 320 17.56 -32.86 2.95
CA ASN A 320 18.52 -33.84 2.46
C ASN A 320 18.88 -33.56 1.01
N GLY A 321 20.09 -33.91 0.60
CA GLY A 321 20.60 -33.72 -0.75
C GLY A 321 20.20 -34.80 -1.76
N ASN A 322 19.47 -35.85 -1.35
CA ASN A 322 19.25 -37.03 -2.20
C ASN A 322 18.43 -36.73 -3.45
N ALA A 323 17.37 -35.91 -3.33
CA ALA A 323 16.55 -35.51 -4.48
C ALA A 323 17.34 -34.62 -5.45
N LEU A 324 18.18 -33.72 -4.94
CA LEU A 324 19.07 -32.88 -5.75
C LEU A 324 20.16 -33.69 -6.44
N LYS A 325 20.71 -34.70 -5.74
CA LYS A 325 21.70 -35.64 -6.30
C LYS A 325 21.09 -36.45 -7.45
N ALA A 326 19.87 -36.96 -7.28
CA ALA A 326 19.16 -37.68 -8.35
C ALA A 326 18.98 -36.83 -9.61
N LEU A 327 18.65 -35.55 -9.45
CA LEU A 327 18.58 -34.60 -10.59
C LEU A 327 19.93 -34.38 -11.28
N TYR A 328 21.01 -34.32 -10.50
CA TYR A 328 22.36 -34.16 -11.04
C TYR A 328 22.81 -35.40 -11.80
N ASP A 329 22.55 -36.56 -11.24
CA ASP A 329 22.95 -37.86 -11.83
C ASP A 329 22.15 -38.20 -13.10
N ASN A 330 20.89 -37.76 -13.19
CA ASN A 330 20.04 -37.92 -14.38
C ASN A 330 20.37 -36.95 -15.55
N LYS A 331 21.26 -35.99 -15.35
CA LYS A 331 21.77 -35.08 -16.42
C LYS A 331 23.03 -35.65 -17.14
N LYS A 332 23.57 -36.77 -16.68
CA LYS A 332 24.65 -37.48 -17.38
C LYS A 332 24.11 -38.59 -18.24
#